data_fd430dbe002324f7e4eb38baf209ca87
#
_entry.id   fd430dbe002324f7e4eb38baf209ca87
#
_cell.length_a   1.000
_cell.length_b   1.000
_cell.length_c   1.000
_cell.angle_alpha   90.00
_cell.angle_beta   90.00
_cell.angle_gamma   90.00
#
_symmetry.space_group_name_H-M   'P 1'
#
loop_
_entity.id
_entity.type
_entity.pdbx_description
1 polymer ?
#
loop_
_entity_poly.entity_id
_entity_poly.type
_entity_poly.pdbx_seq_one_letter_code
_entity_poly.pdbx_strand_id
1 'polypeptide(L)'
;MDIISENMSHGGVQGVYKHFAKTTQCEMTFAVFMPPSKKTPSPVLWYLSGLTCNHSNVMEKGGYRRLAAELGIAIVCPDTSPRGESVPDEKDNWQFGLGAGFYLDATELPFSVNYNMSSYILDELTELIDDKFDVDMNRQGIFGHSMGGHGALTMALKNPKRFRSCSAFAPISQPTTADWSMPAFQKYLGQKSDEWRKYDAVSLIEDGNFFPKLFVDQGEADSFLEEGLRPWLLVEACEKVGIEIELRMHKNYDHSYFFISTFMEDHLLWHFSHL
;
A
#
# COMPACT_ATOMS: atom_id res chain seq x y z
N MET A 1 10.83 10.31 16.78
CA MET A 1 10.00 9.08 16.70
C MET A 1 9.79 8.55 18.09
N ASP A 2 8.55 8.37 18.50
CA ASP A 2 8.16 7.82 19.80
C ASP A 2 7.73 6.37 19.65
N ILE A 3 8.10 5.55 20.61
CA ILE A 3 7.66 4.15 20.70
C ILE A 3 6.30 4.12 21.39
N ILE A 4 5.26 3.62 20.73
CA ILE A 4 3.94 3.39 21.33
C ILE A 4 3.94 2.01 22.01
N SER A 5 4.43 0.99 21.29
CA SER A 5 4.57 -0.37 21.84
C SER A 5 5.62 -1.17 21.07
N GLU A 6 6.26 -2.10 21.75
CA GLU A 6 7.12 -3.14 21.16
C GLU A 6 6.82 -4.48 21.82
N ASN A 7 6.55 -5.49 21.00
CA ASN A 7 6.18 -6.81 21.47
C ASN A 7 6.98 -7.88 20.75
N MET A 8 7.50 -8.84 21.48
CA MET A 8 8.16 -10.00 20.91
C MET A 8 7.16 -10.87 20.13
N SER A 9 7.50 -11.23 18.90
CA SER A 9 6.70 -12.12 18.06
C SER A 9 7.59 -12.95 17.15
N HIS A 10 7.51 -14.29 17.24
CA HIS A 10 8.33 -15.23 16.46
C HIS A 10 9.84 -14.94 16.50
N GLY A 11 10.34 -14.51 17.66
CA GLY A 11 11.75 -14.14 17.86
C GLY A 11 12.14 -12.76 17.29
N GLY A 12 11.26 -12.10 16.57
CA GLY A 12 11.39 -10.72 16.12
C GLY A 12 10.60 -9.75 17.00
N VAL A 13 10.55 -8.49 16.61
CA VAL A 13 9.84 -7.41 17.32
C VAL A 13 8.77 -6.79 16.44
N GLN A 14 7.52 -6.81 16.91
CA GLN A 14 6.44 -6.02 16.33
C GLN A 14 6.33 -4.70 17.09
N GLY A 15 6.72 -3.61 16.44
CA GLY A 15 6.62 -2.27 17.00
C GLY A 15 5.48 -1.45 16.40
N VAL A 16 4.99 -0.49 17.19
CA VAL A 16 4.14 0.60 16.76
C VAL A 16 4.80 1.91 17.17
N TYR A 17 4.95 2.81 16.23
CA TYR A 17 5.69 4.05 16.37
C TYR A 17 4.89 5.23 15.89
N LYS A 18 5.19 6.41 16.41
CA LYS A 18 4.63 7.67 15.90
C LYS A 18 5.70 8.75 15.78
N HIS A 19 5.47 9.68 14.89
CA HIS A 19 6.28 10.88 14.74
C HIS A 19 5.44 12.02 14.16
N PHE A 20 5.87 13.24 14.38
CA PHE A 20 5.33 14.37 13.62
C PHE A 20 5.93 14.35 12.22
N ALA A 21 5.09 14.17 11.22
CA ALA A 21 5.50 14.15 9.82
C ALA A 21 5.38 15.55 9.21
N LYS A 22 6.48 16.01 8.60
CA LYS A 22 6.52 17.32 7.92
C LYS A 22 5.71 17.31 6.63
N THR A 23 5.70 16.16 5.94
CA THR A 23 4.98 15.98 4.68
C THR A 23 3.47 16.07 4.87
N THR A 24 2.95 15.50 5.95
CA THR A 24 1.50 15.48 6.25
C THR A 24 1.09 16.52 7.29
N GLN A 25 2.04 17.27 7.87
CA GLN A 25 1.81 18.30 8.88
C GLN A 25 0.98 17.82 10.08
N CYS A 26 1.13 16.56 10.46
CA CYS A 26 0.44 15.95 11.61
C CYS A 26 1.25 14.80 12.21
N GLU A 27 0.79 14.27 13.35
CA GLU A 27 1.35 13.02 13.89
C GLU A 27 0.92 11.85 13.00
N MET A 28 1.89 11.08 12.51
CA MET A 28 1.68 9.85 11.76
C MET A 28 2.08 8.65 12.59
N THR A 29 1.25 7.61 12.55
CA THR A 29 1.51 6.32 13.20
C THR A 29 1.78 5.25 12.16
N PHE A 30 2.74 4.38 12.44
CA PHE A 30 3.06 3.25 11.59
C PHE A 30 3.50 2.05 12.42
N ALA A 31 3.39 0.86 11.87
CA ALA A 31 3.88 -0.36 12.50
C ALA A 31 5.08 -0.91 11.72
N VAL A 32 6.04 -1.49 12.45
CA VAL A 32 7.17 -2.21 11.86
C VAL A 32 7.31 -3.56 12.52
N PHE A 33 7.42 -4.61 11.73
CA PHE A 33 7.92 -5.89 12.21
C PHE A 33 9.38 -6.02 11.79
N MET A 34 10.27 -6.12 12.78
CA MET A 34 11.66 -6.47 12.57
C MET A 34 11.87 -7.96 12.84
N PRO A 35 12.40 -8.72 11.87
CA PRO A 35 12.68 -10.14 12.09
C PRO A 35 13.79 -10.32 13.11
N PRO A 36 14.02 -11.56 13.62
CA PRO A 36 15.17 -11.86 14.44
C PRO A 36 16.46 -11.38 13.78
N SER A 37 17.34 -10.73 14.56
CA SER A 37 18.61 -10.20 14.06
C SER A 37 19.41 -11.25 13.29
N LYS A 38 19.85 -10.88 12.09
CA LYS A 38 20.74 -11.69 11.23
C LYS A 38 22.05 -10.93 11.02
N LYS A 39 23.02 -11.56 10.36
CA LYS A 39 24.33 -10.94 10.07
C LYS A 39 24.25 -9.79 9.03
N THR A 40 23.17 -9.70 8.28
CA THR A 40 22.97 -8.71 7.22
C THR A 40 21.67 -7.93 7.44
N PRO A 41 21.60 -6.65 7.06
CA PRO A 41 20.36 -5.88 7.13
C PRO A 41 19.21 -6.55 6.40
N SER A 42 18.00 -6.42 6.93
CA SER A 42 16.81 -7.07 6.41
C SER A 42 16.26 -6.36 5.17
N PRO A 43 15.84 -7.09 4.11
CA PRO A 43 15.03 -6.48 3.06
C PRO A 43 13.71 -5.96 3.63
N VAL A 44 13.12 -4.97 2.96
CA VAL A 44 11.91 -4.28 3.41
C VAL A 44 10.74 -4.58 2.50
N LEU A 45 9.61 -4.96 3.09
CA LEU A 45 8.32 -4.98 2.42
C LEU A 45 7.41 -3.90 2.99
N TRP A 46 6.92 -3.03 2.13
CA TRP A 46 5.91 -2.02 2.44
C TRP A 46 4.52 -2.62 2.23
N TYR A 47 3.71 -2.71 3.28
CA TYR A 47 2.32 -3.11 3.16
C TYR A 47 1.39 -1.92 3.29
N LEU A 48 0.59 -1.68 2.27
CA LEU A 48 -0.39 -0.60 2.22
C LEU A 48 -1.80 -1.13 2.48
N SER A 49 -2.45 -0.63 3.52
CA SER A 49 -3.80 -1.05 3.90
C SER A 49 -4.89 -0.42 3.01
N GLY A 50 -6.06 -1.04 2.99
CA GLY A 50 -7.24 -0.56 2.26
C GLY A 50 -7.99 0.59 2.94
N LEU A 51 -9.08 1.03 2.31
CA LEU A 51 -9.98 2.07 2.84
C LEU A 51 -10.44 1.74 4.25
N THR A 52 -10.59 2.78 5.07
CA THR A 52 -11.04 2.73 6.48
C THR A 52 -10.07 2.06 7.45
N CYS A 53 -9.02 1.43 6.95
CA CYS A 53 -7.98 0.80 7.75
C CYS A 53 -6.93 1.81 8.25
N ASN A 54 -6.01 1.30 9.05
CA ASN A 54 -4.78 1.96 9.46
C ASN A 54 -3.63 0.93 9.56
N HIS A 55 -2.51 1.29 10.15
CA HIS A 55 -1.35 0.42 10.38
C HIS A 55 -1.67 -0.88 11.14
N SER A 56 -2.69 -0.88 12.03
CA SER A 56 -2.97 -2.01 12.92
C SER A 56 -3.74 -3.15 12.25
N ASN A 57 -4.54 -2.88 11.22
CA ASN A 57 -5.40 -3.89 10.63
C ASN A 57 -4.60 -5.10 10.11
N VAL A 58 -3.57 -4.88 9.27
CA VAL A 58 -2.73 -5.97 8.79
C VAL A 58 -1.82 -6.51 9.88
N MET A 59 -1.32 -5.64 10.75
CA MET A 59 -0.49 -6.05 11.89
C MET A 59 -1.20 -7.10 12.75
N GLU A 60 -2.48 -6.92 13.02
CA GLU A 60 -3.25 -7.83 13.86
C GLU A 60 -3.82 -9.04 13.11
N LYS A 61 -4.27 -8.83 11.85
CA LYS A 61 -5.10 -9.78 11.10
C LYS A 61 -4.40 -10.44 9.91
N GLY A 62 -3.27 -9.88 9.43
CA GLY A 62 -2.63 -10.32 8.19
C GLY A 62 -1.83 -11.63 8.28
N GLY A 63 -1.43 -12.05 9.48
CA GLY A 63 -0.77 -13.34 9.69
C GLY A 63 0.69 -13.43 9.22
N TYR A 64 1.32 -12.35 8.82
CA TYR A 64 2.63 -12.33 8.15
C TYR A 64 3.84 -12.64 9.06
N ARG A 65 3.76 -12.41 10.38
CA ARG A 65 4.93 -12.33 11.27
C ARG A 65 5.77 -13.60 11.32
N ARG A 66 5.13 -14.77 11.34
CA ARG A 66 5.84 -16.06 11.40
C ARG A 66 6.78 -16.22 10.19
N LEU A 67 6.22 -16.14 9.01
CA LEU A 67 6.99 -16.33 7.79
C LEU A 67 7.99 -15.19 7.55
N ALA A 68 7.62 -13.94 7.85
CA ALA A 68 8.55 -12.80 7.77
C ALA A 68 9.77 -12.99 8.68
N ALA A 69 9.58 -13.55 9.90
CA ALA A 69 10.67 -13.91 10.80
C ALA A 69 11.58 -15.00 10.21
N GLU A 70 11.01 -16.05 9.66
CA GLU A 70 11.73 -17.18 9.05
C GLU A 70 12.55 -16.71 7.82
N LEU A 71 11.97 -15.89 6.97
CA LEU A 71 12.62 -15.32 5.77
C LEU A 71 13.61 -14.19 6.10
N GLY A 72 13.43 -13.52 7.24
CA GLY A 72 14.26 -12.39 7.66
C GLY A 72 13.90 -11.11 6.95
N ILE A 73 12.61 -10.88 6.73
CA ILE A 73 12.06 -9.70 6.03
C ILE A 73 11.46 -8.74 7.06
N ALA A 74 11.80 -7.46 6.98
CA ALA A 74 11.13 -6.40 7.72
C ALA A 74 9.83 -6.00 7.00
N ILE A 75 8.74 -5.84 7.76
CA ILE A 75 7.44 -5.41 7.22
C ILE A 75 7.10 -4.03 7.80
N VAL A 76 6.88 -3.04 6.94
CA VAL A 76 6.48 -1.69 7.31
C VAL A 76 5.04 -1.45 6.89
N CYS A 77 4.20 -1.06 7.85
CA CYS A 77 2.77 -0.80 7.64
C CYS A 77 2.46 0.64 8.05
N PRO A 78 2.43 1.60 7.10
CA PRO A 78 2.02 2.97 7.38
C PRO A 78 0.51 3.06 7.65
N ASP A 79 0.06 4.19 8.21
CA ASP A 79 -1.36 4.54 8.20
C ASP A 79 -1.82 4.83 6.77
N THR A 80 -3.13 4.82 6.55
CA THR A 80 -3.78 5.01 5.25
C THR A 80 -4.11 6.46 4.93
N SER A 81 -4.01 7.34 5.92
CA SER A 81 -4.22 8.78 5.80
C SER A 81 -3.55 9.53 6.95
N PRO A 82 -3.34 10.84 6.83
CA PRO A 82 -3.12 11.70 7.98
C PRO A 82 -4.32 11.63 8.94
N ARG A 83 -4.07 11.88 10.25
CA ARG A 83 -5.10 11.89 11.30
C ARG A 83 -4.82 13.01 12.31
N GLY A 84 -5.87 13.51 12.96
CA GLY A 84 -5.77 14.53 13.99
C GLY A 84 -6.89 15.57 13.89
N GLU A 85 -7.08 16.37 14.95
CA GLU A 85 -8.16 17.37 15.02
C GLU A 85 -8.02 18.48 13.95
N SER A 86 -6.80 18.77 13.51
CA SER A 86 -6.51 19.78 12.49
C SER A 86 -6.52 19.23 11.06
N VAL A 87 -6.67 17.91 10.88
CA VAL A 87 -6.69 17.27 9.56
C VAL A 87 -8.09 17.36 8.96
N PRO A 88 -8.24 17.86 7.73
CA PRO A 88 -9.53 17.92 7.07
C PRO A 88 -10.17 16.54 6.94
N ASP A 89 -11.44 16.45 7.26
CA ASP A 89 -12.24 15.23 7.13
C ASP A 89 -13.67 15.58 6.76
N GLU A 90 -14.39 14.65 6.16
CA GLU A 90 -15.82 14.75 5.94
C GLU A 90 -16.51 13.62 6.72
N LYS A 91 -17.08 13.98 7.84
CA LYS A 91 -17.73 13.03 8.74
C LYS A 91 -18.79 12.22 7.98
N ASP A 92 -18.86 10.94 8.33
CA ASP A 92 -19.79 9.97 7.74
C ASP A 92 -19.55 9.64 6.27
N ASN A 93 -18.43 10.06 5.69
CA ASN A 93 -18.00 9.65 4.36
C ASN A 93 -16.79 8.72 4.44
N TRP A 94 -16.94 7.48 3.98
CA TRP A 94 -15.85 6.48 3.98
C TRP A 94 -15.00 6.53 2.69
N GLN A 95 -15.45 7.25 1.67
CA GLN A 95 -14.82 7.28 0.35
C GLN A 95 -13.61 8.22 0.27
N PHE A 96 -13.55 9.24 1.13
CA PHE A 96 -12.40 10.15 1.25
C PHE A 96 -12.32 10.72 2.67
N GLY A 97 -11.20 11.37 3.03
CA GLY A 97 -10.95 11.83 4.39
C GLY A 97 -10.17 10.78 5.20
N LEU A 98 -10.47 10.68 6.48
CA LEU A 98 -9.77 9.78 7.41
C LEU A 98 -9.88 8.32 6.97
N GLY A 99 -8.72 7.66 6.83
CA GLY A 99 -8.64 6.27 6.37
C GLY A 99 -8.77 6.09 4.86
N ALA A 100 -8.76 7.17 4.09
CA ALA A 100 -9.00 7.17 2.65
C ALA A 100 -8.07 8.11 1.88
N GLY A 101 -6.77 8.09 2.17
CA GLY A 101 -5.76 8.97 1.55
C GLY A 101 -5.36 8.58 0.12
N PHE A 102 -5.83 7.45 -0.41
CA PHE A 102 -5.57 6.93 -1.77
C PHE A 102 -4.10 6.88 -2.16
N TYR A 103 -3.18 7.06 -1.20
CA TYR A 103 -1.73 7.03 -1.43
C TYR A 103 -1.27 8.02 -2.51
N LEU A 104 -1.96 9.13 -2.61
CA LEU A 104 -1.66 10.24 -3.51
C LEU A 104 -1.16 11.48 -2.74
N ASP A 105 -0.75 12.51 -3.46
CA ASP A 105 -0.48 13.84 -2.92
C ASP A 105 -1.55 14.80 -3.44
N ALA A 106 -2.36 15.32 -2.52
CA ALA A 106 -3.48 16.20 -2.86
C ALA A 106 -3.01 17.58 -3.32
N THR A 107 -3.69 18.13 -4.32
CA THR A 107 -3.41 19.47 -4.86
C THR A 107 -4.43 20.49 -4.43
N GLU A 108 -5.61 20.06 -3.99
CA GLU A 108 -6.74 20.93 -3.67
C GLU A 108 -6.87 21.21 -2.17
N LEU A 109 -7.11 22.47 -1.82
CA LEU A 109 -7.44 22.85 -0.45
C LEU A 109 -8.84 22.34 -0.07
N PRO A 110 -9.03 21.96 1.20
CA PRO A 110 -8.06 22.01 2.31
C PRO A 110 -7.13 20.79 2.39
N PHE A 111 -7.33 19.75 1.57
CA PHE A 111 -6.66 18.46 1.67
C PHE A 111 -5.16 18.52 1.33
N SER A 112 -4.74 19.41 0.43
CA SER A 112 -3.34 19.52 -0.02
C SER A 112 -2.34 19.88 1.10
N VAL A 113 -2.81 20.33 2.25
CA VAL A 113 -1.96 20.60 3.42
C VAL A 113 -1.49 19.29 4.08
N ASN A 114 -2.36 18.30 4.15
CA ASN A 114 -2.13 17.09 4.95
C ASN A 114 -2.08 15.79 4.12
N TYR A 115 -2.90 15.66 3.06
CA TYR A 115 -3.05 14.40 2.32
C TYR A 115 -1.97 14.22 1.26
N ASN A 116 -0.72 14.08 1.73
CA ASN A 116 0.47 13.88 0.91
C ASN A 116 1.09 12.50 1.17
N MET A 117 0.25 11.45 1.03
CA MET A 117 0.62 10.08 1.43
C MET A 117 1.66 9.44 0.52
N SER A 118 1.70 9.82 -0.77
CA SER A 118 2.72 9.33 -1.71
C SER A 118 4.10 9.82 -1.28
N SER A 119 4.28 11.13 -1.12
CA SER A 119 5.53 11.75 -0.66
C SER A 119 5.89 11.31 0.76
N TYR A 120 4.91 11.18 1.65
CA TYR A 120 5.16 10.69 3.01
C TYR A 120 5.82 9.30 3.01
N ILE A 121 5.28 8.35 2.27
CA ILE A 121 5.80 6.97 2.24
C ILE A 121 7.11 6.89 1.48
N LEU A 122 7.17 7.51 0.29
CA LEU A 122 8.33 7.39 -0.59
C LEU A 122 9.55 8.15 -0.10
N ASP A 123 9.36 9.25 0.62
CA ASP A 123 10.45 10.10 1.06
C ASP A 123 10.62 10.07 2.59
N GLU A 124 9.75 10.75 3.35
CA GLU A 124 9.94 10.98 4.78
C GLU A 124 9.95 9.70 5.63
N LEU A 125 8.95 8.82 5.44
CA LEU A 125 8.90 7.56 6.18
C LEU A 125 10.04 6.62 5.77
N THR A 126 10.42 6.63 4.49
CA THR A 126 11.57 5.84 4.00
C THR A 126 12.86 6.26 4.68
N GLU A 127 13.15 7.56 4.74
CA GLU A 127 14.34 8.10 5.43
C GLU A 127 14.32 7.72 6.92
N LEU A 128 13.14 7.80 7.55
CA LEU A 128 12.98 7.43 8.95
C LEU A 128 13.24 5.93 9.19
N ILE A 129 12.76 5.06 8.32
CA ILE A 129 12.97 3.60 8.42
C ILE A 129 14.45 3.26 8.21
N ASP A 130 15.11 3.86 7.23
CA ASP A 130 16.56 3.68 6.97
C ASP A 130 17.44 4.13 8.15
N ASP A 131 17.08 5.25 8.79
CA ASP A 131 17.83 5.79 9.94
C ASP A 131 17.62 4.99 11.25
N LYS A 132 16.45 4.38 11.45
CA LYS A 132 16.07 3.81 12.75
C LYS A 132 16.10 2.29 12.84
N PHE A 133 16.12 1.60 11.69
CA PHE A 133 16.02 0.14 11.66
C PHE A 133 17.16 -0.48 10.84
N ASP A 134 17.59 -1.68 11.21
CA ASP A 134 18.65 -2.41 10.49
C ASP A 134 18.09 -3.08 9.23
N VAL A 135 17.91 -2.28 8.19
CA VAL A 135 17.27 -2.65 6.93
C VAL A 135 18.15 -2.33 5.71
N ASP A 136 17.92 -3.04 4.60
CA ASP A 136 18.58 -2.80 3.32
C ASP A 136 17.60 -2.16 2.33
N MET A 137 17.69 -0.86 2.18
CA MET A 137 16.83 -0.09 1.27
C MET A 137 17.11 -0.32 -0.22
N ASN A 138 18.12 -1.10 -0.58
CA ASN A 138 18.30 -1.57 -1.96
C ASN A 138 17.50 -2.85 -2.28
N ARG A 139 16.91 -3.47 -1.27
CA ARG A 139 16.06 -4.65 -1.38
C ARG A 139 14.67 -4.35 -0.84
N GLN A 140 13.89 -3.61 -1.62
CA GLN A 140 12.54 -3.21 -1.26
C GLN A 140 11.50 -3.88 -2.17
N GLY A 141 10.40 -4.33 -1.57
CA GLY A 141 9.18 -4.69 -2.27
C GLY A 141 8.00 -3.91 -1.71
N ILE A 142 6.92 -3.85 -2.46
CA ILE A 142 5.70 -3.16 -2.05
C ILE A 142 4.47 -3.99 -2.38
N PHE A 143 3.53 -4.05 -1.45
CA PHE A 143 2.26 -4.73 -1.66
C PHE A 143 1.15 -4.09 -0.82
N GLY A 144 -0.09 -4.45 -1.10
CA GLY A 144 -1.20 -3.88 -0.36
C GLY A 144 -2.54 -4.48 -0.73
N HIS A 145 -3.58 -4.01 -0.05
CA HIS A 145 -4.95 -4.48 -0.24
C HIS A 145 -5.87 -3.35 -0.69
N SER A 146 -6.71 -3.59 -1.70
CA SER A 146 -7.76 -2.66 -2.14
C SER A 146 -7.19 -1.30 -2.56
N MET A 147 -7.55 -0.19 -1.88
CA MET A 147 -6.90 1.11 -2.01
C MET A 147 -5.38 1.02 -1.80
N GLY A 148 -4.91 0.18 -0.89
CA GLY A 148 -3.48 -0.06 -0.69
C GLY A 148 -2.83 -0.87 -1.82
N GLY A 149 -3.57 -1.78 -2.43
CA GLY A 149 -3.15 -2.47 -3.65
C GLY A 149 -2.97 -1.50 -4.82
N HIS A 150 -3.92 -0.58 -4.99
CA HIS A 150 -3.79 0.56 -5.91
C HIS A 150 -2.53 1.39 -5.61
N GLY A 151 -2.32 1.76 -4.34
CA GLY A 151 -1.13 2.51 -3.92
C GLY A 151 0.17 1.77 -4.24
N ALA A 152 0.24 0.47 -3.97
CA ALA A 152 1.40 -0.36 -4.28
C ALA A 152 1.71 -0.39 -5.78
N LEU A 153 0.70 -0.61 -6.61
CA LEU A 153 0.84 -0.62 -8.06
C LEU A 153 1.33 0.73 -8.60
N THR A 154 0.69 1.84 -8.20
CA THR A 154 1.04 3.18 -8.69
C THR A 154 2.44 3.61 -8.24
N MET A 155 2.82 3.31 -6.99
CA MET A 155 4.16 3.60 -6.49
C MET A 155 5.24 2.77 -7.20
N ALA A 156 5.01 1.47 -7.44
CA ALA A 156 5.95 0.61 -8.14
C ALA A 156 6.12 1.05 -9.61
N LEU A 157 5.03 1.32 -10.33
CA LEU A 157 5.07 1.78 -11.71
C LEU A 157 5.82 3.11 -11.89
N LYS A 158 5.68 4.04 -10.94
CA LYS A 158 6.42 5.32 -10.95
C LYS A 158 7.87 5.19 -10.50
N ASN A 159 8.21 4.14 -9.72
CA ASN A 159 9.54 3.97 -9.12
C ASN A 159 10.12 2.55 -9.38
N PRO A 160 10.24 2.12 -10.65
CA PRO A 160 10.60 0.74 -10.99
C PRO A 160 12.05 0.37 -10.63
N LYS A 161 12.90 1.36 -10.34
CA LYS A 161 14.28 1.13 -9.87
C LYS A 161 14.38 0.97 -8.35
N ARG A 162 13.37 1.42 -7.62
CA ARG A 162 13.32 1.37 -6.17
C ARG A 162 12.79 0.04 -5.66
N PHE A 163 11.68 -0.42 -6.24
CA PHE A 163 11.04 -1.66 -5.82
C PHE A 163 11.46 -2.81 -6.73
N ARG A 164 11.87 -3.93 -6.14
CA ARG A 164 12.23 -5.16 -6.85
C ARG A 164 11.02 -6.05 -7.11
N SER A 165 9.96 -5.87 -6.32
CA SER A 165 8.75 -6.68 -6.41
C SER A 165 7.52 -5.85 -6.04
N CYS A 166 6.40 -6.13 -6.72
CA CYS A 166 5.12 -5.48 -6.48
C CYS A 166 3.99 -6.50 -6.58
N SER A 167 3.18 -6.62 -5.52
CA SER A 167 2.00 -7.47 -5.54
C SER A 167 0.78 -6.77 -4.92
N ALA A 168 -0.41 -7.31 -5.13
CA ALA A 168 -1.62 -6.72 -4.59
C ALA A 168 -2.70 -7.75 -4.28
N PHE A 169 -3.44 -7.52 -3.20
CA PHE A 169 -4.69 -8.20 -2.88
C PHE A 169 -5.85 -7.31 -3.32
N ALA A 170 -6.71 -7.82 -4.19
CA ALA A 170 -7.95 -7.15 -4.63
C ALA A 170 -7.76 -5.64 -4.91
N PRO A 171 -6.81 -5.22 -5.76
CA PRO A 171 -6.49 -3.82 -5.96
C PRO A 171 -7.59 -3.07 -6.71
N ILE A 172 -7.73 -1.78 -6.43
CA ILE A 172 -8.49 -0.88 -7.32
C ILE A 172 -7.64 -0.66 -8.57
N SER A 173 -8.01 -1.26 -9.69
CA SER A 173 -7.18 -1.24 -10.91
C SER A 173 -7.20 0.11 -11.61
N GLN A 174 -8.38 0.73 -11.72
CA GLN A 174 -8.59 1.99 -12.41
C GLN A 174 -9.52 2.94 -11.63
N PRO A 175 -9.04 3.58 -10.56
CA PRO A 175 -9.86 4.43 -9.69
C PRO A 175 -10.46 5.64 -10.40
N THR A 176 -9.83 6.13 -11.48
CA THR A 176 -10.30 7.31 -12.22
C THR A 176 -11.58 7.07 -13.05
N THR A 177 -12.06 5.83 -13.10
CA THR A 177 -13.28 5.42 -13.80
C THR A 177 -14.23 4.59 -12.94
N ALA A 178 -13.96 4.44 -11.64
CA ALA A 178 -14.83 3.77 -10.70
C ALA A 178 -15.65 4.79 -9.92
N ASP A 179 -16.97 4.72 -10.01
CA ASP A 179 -17.89 5.75 -9.49
C ASP A 179 -17.67 6.06 -8.00
N TRP A 180 -17.34 5.07 -7.19
CA TRP A 180 -17.14 5.28 -5.77
C TRP A 180 -15.75 5.82 -5.37
N SER A 181 -14.72 5.75 -6.24
CA SER A 181 -13.39 6.34 -5.98
C SER A 181 -13.22 7.73 -6.61
N MET A 182 -13.97 8.05 -7.67
CA MET A 182 -13.91 9.37 -8.31
C MET A 182 -14.17 10.55 -7.35
N PRO A 183 -15.08 10.49 -6.35
CA PRO A 183 -15.27 11.57 -5.39
C PRO A 183 -13.99 11.93 -4.62
N ALA A 184 -13.19 10.92 -4.22
CA ALA A 184 -11.92 11.16 -3.55
C ALA A 184 -10.92 11.88 -4.47
N PHE A 185 -10.78 11.41 -5.71
CA PHE A 185 -9.92 12.03 -6.70
C PHE A 185 -10.32 13.49 -6.99
N GLN A 186 -11.64 13.75 -7.12
CA GLN A 186 -12.14 15.11 -7.32
C GLN A 186 -11.85 16.01 -6.12
N LYS A 187 -11.99 15.52 -4.89
CA LYS A 187 -11.69 16.29 -3.68
C LYS A 187 -10.21 16.57 -3.49
N TYR A 188 -9.35 15.59 -3.82
CA TYR A 188 -7.91 15.71 -3.63
C TYR A 188 -7.19 16.38 -4.79
N LEU A 189 -7.60 16.12 -6.04
CA LEU A 189 -6.89 16.53 -7.25
C LEU A 189 -7.70 17.50 -8.14
N GLY A 190 -8.88 17.94 -7.71
CA GLY A 190 -9.73 18.83 -8.45
C GLY A 190 -10.46 18.17 -9.63
N GLN A 191 -10.81 18.99 -10.64
CA GLN A 191 -11.47 18.48 -11.84
C GLN A 191 -10.63 17.42 -12.55
N LYS A 192 -11.28 16.41 -13.14
CA LYS A 192 -10.62 15.32 -13.86
C LYS A 192 -9.66 15.87 -14.93
N SER A 193 -8.40 15.52 -14.79
CA SER A 193 -7.28 16.02 -15.60
C SER A 193 -6.17 14.96 -15.69
N ASP A 194 -5.07 15.31 -16.35
CA ASP A 194 -3.89 14.44 -16.41
C ASP A 194 -3.25 14.18 -15.03
N GLU A 195 -3.54 15.02 -14.01
CA GLU A 195 -3.10 14.77 -12.64
C GLU A 195 -3.69 13.47 -12.07
N TRP A 196 -4.94 13.14 -12.41
CA TRP A 196 -5.56 11.89 -11.98
C TRP A 196 -4.84 10.66 -12.51
N ARG A 197 -4.35 10.73 -13.77
CA ARG A 197 -3.63 9.63 -14.41
C ARG A 197 -2.37 9.23 -13.67
N LYS A 198 -1.71 10.16 -12.97
CA LYS A 198 -0.52 9.91 -12.16
C LYS A 198 -0.76 8.97 -10.97
N TYR A 199 -2.02 8.77 -10.61
CA TYR A 199 -2.43 7.92 -9.50
C TYR A 199 -3.44 6.84 -9.93
N ASP A 200 -3.27 6.32 -11.15
CA ASP A 200 -4.11 5.28 -11.73
C ASP A 200 -3.21 4.27 -12.44
N ALA A 201 -3.23 3.00 -11.98
CA ALA A 201 -2.29 2.00 -12.47
C ALA A 201 -2.47 1.70 -13.97
N VAL A 202 -3.72 1.59 -14.44
CA VAL A 202 -4.02 1.39 -15.87
C VAL A 202 -3.53 2.57 -16.68
N SER A 203 -3.85 3.80 -16.25
CA SER A 203 -3.40 5.01 -16.94
C SER A 203 -1.88 5.15 -16.96
N LEU A 204 -1.19 4.84 -15.87
CA LEU A 204 0.28 4.85 -15.83
C LEU A 204 0.90 3.87 -16.82
N ILE A 205 0.35 2.67 -16.94
CA ILE A 205 0.80 1.67 -17.94
C ILE A 205 0.56 2.18 -19.36
N GLU A 206 -0.62 2.75 -19.65
CA GLU A 206 -0.94 3.35 -20.94
C GLU A 206 -0.01 4.52 -21.28
N ASP A 207 0.43 5.28 -20.29
CA ASP A 207 1.38 6.41 -20.43
C ASP A 207 2.85 5.96 -20.53
N GLY A 208 3.11 4.64 -20.55
CA GLY A 208 4.42 4.04 -20.79
C GLY A 208 5.22 3.75 -19.51
N ASN A 209 4.61 3.83 -18.32
CA ASN A 209 5.28 3.35 -17.12
C ASN A 209 5.33 1.81 -17.15
N PHE A 210 6.44 1.26 -16.72
CA PHE A 210 6.71 -0.17 -16.82
C PHE A 210 7.23 -0.74 -15.51
N PHE A 211 6.67 -1.89 -15.11
CA PHE A 211 7.19 -2.72 -14.03
C PHE A 211 7.24 -4.17 -14.53
N PRO A 212 8.36 -4.90 -14.41
CA PRO A 212 8.56 -6.13 -15.18
C PRO A 212 7.56 -7.23 -14.89
N LYS A 213 7.15 -7.36 -13.61
CA LYS A 213 6.24 -8.42 -13.19
C LYS A 213 5.36 -7.98 -12.02
N LEU A 214 4.05 -8.24 -12.13
CA LEU A 214 3.06 -7.99 -11.10
C LEU A 214 2.41 -9.31 -10.64
N PHE A 215 2.07 -9.39 -9.35
CA PHE A 215 1.34 -10.52 -8.79
C PHE A 215 0.08 -10.03 -8.08
N VAL A 216 -1.09 -10.57 -8.43
CA VAL A 216 -2.39 -10.12 -7.94
C VAL A 216 -3.25 -11.29 -7.53
N ASP A 217 -3.79 -11.24 -6.33
CA ASP A 217 -4.84 -12.14 -5.85
C ASP A 217 -6.17 -11.42 -5.76
N GLN A 218 -7.26 -12.06 -6.21
CA GLN A 218 -8.61 -11.51 -6.21
C GLN A 218 -9.64 -12.56 -5.79
N GLY A 219 -10.51 -12.20 -4.84
CA GLY A 219 -11.66 -13.01 -4.48
C GLY A 219 -12.79 -12.89 -5.49
N GLU A 220 -13.37 -14.02 -5.92
CA GLU A 220 -14.53 -14.02 -6.85
C GLU A 220 -15.85 -13.63 -6.17
N ALA A 221 -15.97 -13.80 -4.84
CA ALA A 221 -17.14 -13.40 -4.07
C ALA A 221 -17.02 -11.99 -3.48
N ASP A 222 -16.03 -11.22 -3.95
CA ASP A 222 -15.79 -9.84 -3.53
C ASP A 222 -16.90 -8.92 -4.04
N SER A 223 -17.60 -8.24 -3.13
CA SER A 223 -18.72 -7.36 -3.48
C SER A 223 -18.29 -6.10 -4.26
N PHE A 224 -17.00 -5.76 -4.24
CA PHE A 224 -16.44 -4.62 -4.98
C PHE A 224 -15.86 -5.00 -6.34
N LEU A 225 -15.86 -6.30 -6.69
CA LEU A 225 -15.17 -6.83 -7.87
C LEU A 225 -15.55 -6.09 -9.16
N GLU A 226 -16.86 -6.00 -9.43
CA GLU A 226 -17.38 -5.45 -10.70
C GLU A 226 -17.36 -3.92 -10.75
N GLU A 227 -17.69 -3.26 -9.65
CA GLU A 227 -17.89 -1.81 -9.63
C GLU A 227 -16.61 -1.01 -9.34
N GLY A 228 -15.69 -1.59 -8.57
CA GLY A 228 -14.52 -0.87 -8.07
C GLY A 228 -13.17 -1.45 -8.45
N LEU A 229 -12.99 -2.76 -8.29
CA LEU A 229 -11.67 -3.38 -8.39
C LEU A 229 -11.27 -3.68 -9.83
N ARG A 230 -12.12 -4.36 -10.58
CA ARG A 230 -12.00 -4.61 -12.02
C ARG A 230 -10.61 -5.07 -12.47
N PRO A 231 -10.09 -6.20 -11.92
CA PRO A 231 -8.71 -6.64 -12.18
C PRO A 231 -8.42 -6.93 -13.65
N TRP A 232 -9.42 -7.25 -14.47
CA TRP A 232 -9.29 -7.45 -15.91
C TRP A 232 -8.76 -6.20 -16.64
N LEU A 233 -9.08 -4.98 -16.18
CA LEU A 233 -8.56 -3.75 -16.78
C LEU A 233 -7.04 -3.63 -16.60
N LEU A 234 -6.53 -4.05 -15.45
CA LEU A 234 -5.10 -4.10 -15.20
C LEU A 234 -4.41 -5.15 -16.09
N VAL A 235 -5.02 -6.35 -16.21
CA VAL A 235 -4.51 -7.42 -17.09
C VAL A 235 -4.43 -6.94 -18.53
N GLU A 236 -5.53 -6.38 -19.07
CA GLU A 236 -5.57 -5.85 -20.43
C GLU A 236 -4.50 -4.78 -20.68
N ALA A 237 -4.29 -3.87 -19.73
CA ALA A 237 -3.25 -2.84 -19.84
C ALA A 237 -1.85 -3.45 -19.85
N CYS A 238 -1.57 -4.40 -18.95
CA CYS A 238 -0.30 -5.12 -18.88
C CYS A 238 0.02 -5.89 -20.17
N GLU A 239 -0.95 -6.66 -20.68
CA GLU A 239 -0.79 -7.44 -21.92
C GLU A 239 -0.44 -6.59 -23.13
N LYS A 240 -1.06 -5.40 -23.27
CA LYS A 240 -0.80 -4.46 -24.38
C LYS A 240 0.65 -3.99 -24.45
N VAL A 241 1.34 -3.91 -23.33
CA VAL A 241 2.72 -3.36 -23.23
C VAL A 241 3.76 -4.41 -22.84
N GLY A 242 3.36 -5.67 -22.64
CA GLY A 242 4.25 -6.77 -22.32
C GLY A 242 4.73 -6.80 -20.86
N ILE A 243 3.98 -6.24 -19.92
CA ILE A 243 4.18 -6.44 -18.49
C ILE A 243 3.67 -7.84 -18.12
N GLU A 244 4.52 -8.65 -17.47
CA GLU A 244 4.08 -9.94 -16.95
C GLU A 244 3.16 -9.72 -15.75
N ILE A 245 1.94 -10.23 -15.80
CA ILE A 245 1.00 -10.18 -14.68
C ILE A 245 0.48 -11.59 -14.37
N GLU A 246 0.62 -11.99 -13.11
CA GLU A 246 0.01 -13.21 -12.58
C GLU A 246 -1.23 -12.79 -11.77
N LEU A 247 -2.42 -12.98 -12.35
CA LEU A 247 -3.70 -12.80 -11.66
C LEU A 247 -4.25 -14.16 -11.23
N ARG A 248 -4.46 -14.35 -9.93
CA ARG A 248 -5.12 -15.55 -9.39
C ARG A 248 -6.52 -15.18 -8.88
N MET A 249 -7.53 -15.83 -9.42
CA MET A 249 -8.92 -15.69 -8.99
C MET A 249 -9.28 -16.79 -7.99
N HIS A 250 -9.82 -16.40 -6.84
CA HIS A 250 -10.10 -17.32 -5.72
C HIS A 250 -11.60 -17.48 -5.48
N LYS A 251 -12.13 -18.66 -5.83
CA LYS A 251 -13.53 -18.96 -5.68
C LYS A 251 -13.99 -18.88 -4.22
N ASN A 252 -15.13 -18.23 -3.98
CA ASN A 252 -15.79 -18.03 -2.69
C ASN A 252 -15.04 -17.12 -1.69
N TYR A 253 -13.90 -16.53 -2.05
CA TYR A 253 -13.24 -15.53 -1.22
C TYR A 253 -13.82 -14.14 -1.46
N ASP A 254 -13.95 -13.38 -0.40
CA ASP A 254 -14.49 -12.03 -0.36
C ASP A 254 -13.37 -10.96 -0.27
N HIS A 255 -13.70 -9.73 0.19
CA HIS A 255 -12.77 -8.60 0.35
C HIS A 255 -12.12 -8.52 1.73
N SER A 256 -12.32 -9.51 2.59
CA SER A 256 -11.95 -9.44 4.00
C SER A 256 -10.51 -9.87 4.30
N TYR A 257 -10.10 -9.69 5.57
CA TYR A 257 -8.83 -10.21 6.05
C TYR A 257 -8.78 -11.75 6.14
N PHE A 258 -9.90 -12.47 6.03
CA PHE A 258 -9.89 -13.92 5.86
C PHE A 258 -9.27 -14.32 4.51
N PHE A 259 -9.59 -13.57 3.45
CA PHE A 259 -8.93 -13.71 2.15
C PHE A 259 -7.45 -13.36 2.24
N ILE A 260 -7.11 -12.16 2.73
CA ILE A 260 -5.73 -11.68 2.82
C ILE A 260 -4.85 -12.64 3.62
N SER A 261 -5.29 -13.06 4.81
CA SER A 261 -4.49 -13.94 5.68
C SER A 261 -4.30 -15.34 5.11
N THR A 262 -5.23 -15.80 4.28
CA THR A 262 -5.12 -17.11 3.61
C THR A 262 -3.95 -17.13 2.62
N PHE A 263 -3.76 -16.06 1.86
CA PHE A 263 -2.75 -15.98 0.78
C PHE A 263 -1.54 -15.11 1.14
N MET A 264 -1.46 -14.60 2.35
CA MET A 264 -0.36 -13.75 2.81
C MET A 264 1.01 -14.42 2.65
N GLU A 265 1.12 -15.71 2.97
CA GLU A 265 2.38 -16.43 2.88
C GLU A 265 2.84 -16.58 1.42
N ASP A 266 1.92 -16.76 0.47
CA ASP A 266 2.25 -16.82 -0.96
C ASP A 266 2.86 -15.50 -1.43
N HIS A 267 2.28 -14.36 -1.02
CA HIS A 267 2.84 -13.04 -1.33
C HIS A 267 4.22 -12.84 -0.71
N LEU A 268 4.44 -13.23 0.54
CA LEU A 268 5.75 -13.12 1.19
C LEU A 268 6.81 -13.98 0.48
N LEU A 269 6.48 -15.22 0.11
CA LEU A 269 7.38 -16.11 -0.63
C LEU A 269 7.69 -15.56 -2.03
N TRP A 270 6.67 -15.05 -2.71
CA TRP A 270 6.83 -14.42 -4.01
C TRP A 270 7.78 -13.20 -3.92
N HIS A 271 7.55 -12.29 -2.97
CA HIS A 271 8.45 -11.16 -2.75
C HIS A 271 9.88 -11.61 -2.42
N PHE A 272 10.04 -12.58 -1.51
CA PHE A 272 11.34 -13.09 -1.12
C PHE A 272 12.17 -13.62 -2.29
N SER A 273 11.53 -14.22 -3.28
CA SER A 273 12.20 -14.71 -4.48
C SER A 273 12.71 -13.60 -5.42
N HIS A 274 12.30 -12.35 -5.21
CA HIS A 274 12.67 -11.19 -6.04
C HIS A 274 13.55 -10.17 -5.28
N LEU A 275 13.68 -10.29 -3.95
CA LEU A 275 14.50 -9.43 -3.09
C LEU A 275 15.92 -9.97 -2.97
#